data_19e04236c43effd6d9e39f30d1b54fb1
#
_entry.id   19e04236c43effd6d9e39f30d1b54fb1
#
_cell.length_a   1.000
_cell.length_b   1.000
_cell.length_c   1.000
_cell.angle_alpha   90.00
_cell.angle_beta   90.00
_cell.angle_gamma   90.00
#
_symmetry.space_group_name_H-M   'P 1'
#
loop_
_entity.id
_entity.type
_entity.pdbx_description
1 polymer ?
#
loop_
_entity_poly.entity_id
_entity_poly.type
_entity_poly.pdbx_seq_one_letter_code
_entity_poly.pdbx_strand_id
1 'polypeptide(L)'
;MKNILGCSLLLFSQLIFAQASSSTPNKPTDTAMMNSFAPTGTLRVGINLGNPVLAGSIDKSDPQPKGITIDIAKEIGKQAKLPVELISYQSAGATVEALKANQIDLIFVAIDPVRGADISYTPPYVQIEGAYMVKASSPLKNNEEVDVVGNEIVVGKGSAYDLYLTREIKNAALLRAANSQSVVDDFMNGKGNIAAGVKQQLEADAKRYNNLRLLPGRFMVINQAIGIPKARPEVAKTTAYLSGIIAELKSSGFIAQAMKRHGIEGAKVAE
;
A
#
# COMPACT_ATOMS: atom_id res chain seq x y z
N MET A 1 63.92 52.07 -38.58
CA MET A 1 64.65 51.09 -37.67
C MET A 1 63.83 50.88 -36.42
N LYS A 2 63.71 49.64 -36.07
CA LYS A 2 63.09 49.01 -34.89
C LYS A 2 61.63 48.67 -34.99
N ASN A 3 61.40 47.36 -35.29
CA ASN A 3 60.21 46.55 -35.14
C ASN A 3 59.87 46.41 -33.66
N ILE A 4 58.60 46.42 -33.30
CA ILE A 4 58.06 45.88 -32.09
C ILE A 4 56.91 44.91 -32.44
N LEU A 5 57.17 43.64 -32.27
CA LEU A 5 56.21 42.55 -32.36
C LEU A 5 55.24 42.64 -31.19
N GLY A 6 53.95 42.74 -31.44
CA GLY A 6 52.90 42.61 -30.47
C GLY A 6 52.36 41.16 -30.51
N CYS A 7 52.58 40.42 -29.44
CA CYS A 7 52.08 39.07 -29.26
C CYS A 7 50.67 39.13 -28.69
N SER A 8 49.67 38.81 -29.52
CA SER A 8 48.27 38.67 -29.05
C SER A 8 48.05 37.25 -28.44
N LEU A 9 47.83 37.19 -27.14
CA LEU A 9 47.45 36.00 -26.43
C LEU A 9 45.94 35.75 -26.59
N LEU A 10 45.57 34.79 -27.39
CA LEU A 10 44.20 34.30 -27.49
C LEU A 10 43.91 33.35 -26.31
N LEU A 11 43.14 33.81 -25.32
CA LEU A 11 42.57 32.96 -24.27
C LEU A 11 41.41 32.17 -24.82
N PHE A 12 41.64 30.86 -25.06
CA PHE A 12 40.57 29.91 -25.33
C PHE A 12 39.87 29.54 -23.98
N SER A 13 38.67 30.10 -23.81
CA SER A 13 37.78 29.75 -22.73
C SER A 13 37.11 28.43 -23.09
N GLN A 14 37.55 27.30 -22.47
CA GLN A 14 36.86 26.01 -22.59
C GLN A 14 35.60 26.02 -21.73
N LEU A 15 34.43 26.11 -22.35
CA LEU A 15 33.17 25.80 -21.70
C LEU A 15 33.12 24.26 -21.44
N ILE A 16 33.28 23.90 -20.21
CA ILE A 16 32.98 22.50 -19.73
C ILE A 16 31.46 22.37 -19.70
N PHE A 17 30.88 21.75 -20.73
CA PHE A 17 29.51 21.25 -20.66
C PHE A 17 29.49 20.08 -19.66
N ALA A 18 28.98 20.31 -18.47
CA ALA A 18 28.60 19.24 -17.55
C ALA A 18 27.46 18.45 -18.19
N GLN A 19 27.76 17.28 -18.75
CA GLN A 19 26.74 16.31 -19.13
C GLN A 19 26.02 15.84 -17.88
N ALA A 20 24.79 16.30 -17.69
CA ALA A 20 23.86 15.69 -16.75
C ALA A 20 23.66 14.23 -17.19
N SER A 21 24.18 13.30 -16.40
CA SER A 21 23.94 11.87 -16.56
C SER A 21 22.45 11.62 -16.35
N SER A 22 21.69 11.49 -17.44
CA SER A 22 20.34 10.97 -17.40
C SER A 22 20.44 9.53 -16.94
N SER A 23 20.06 9.27 -15.69
CA SER A 23 19.89 7.93 -15.18
C SER A 23 18.77 7.25 -15.98
N THR A 24 19.14 6.47 -16.98
CA THR A 24 18.22 5.54 -17.65
C THR A 24 17.63 4.59 -16.62
N PRO A 25 16.31 4.40 -16.62
CA PRO A 25 15.67 3.47 -15.68
C PRO A 25 16.28 2.07 -15.84
N ASN A 26 16.62 1.47 -14.71
CA ASN A 26 17.33 0.20 -14.57
C ASN A 26 16.58 -0.90 -15.33
N LYS A 27 17.11 -1.27 -16.50
CA LYS A 27 16.66 -2.44 -17.25
C LYS A 27 17.03 -3.68 -16.43
N PRO A 28 16.09 -4.60 -16.09
CA PRO A 28 16.46 -5.83 -15.40
C PRO A 28 17.36 -6.66 -16.30
N THR A 29 18.66 -6.65 -16.00
CA THR A 29 19.68 -7.40 -16.71
C THR A 29 19.97 -8.76 -16.06
N ASP A 30 19.40 -9.00 -14.86
CA ASP A 30 19.61 -10.22 -14.08
C ASP A 30 18.49 -11.23 -14.36
N THR A 31 18.74 -12.15 -15.29
CA THR A 31 17.80 -13.21 -15.68
C THR A 31 17.42 -14.10 -14.49
N ALA A 32 18.34 -14.36 -13.55
CA ALA A 32 18.06 -15.18 -12.37
C ALA A 32 17.04 -14.49 -11.46
N MET A 33 17.22 -13.18 -11.23
CA MET A 33 16.26 -12.37 -10.47
C MET A 33 14.88 -12.37 -11.14
N MET A 34 14.81 -12.16 -12.46
CA MET A 34 13.54 -12.11 -13.19
C MET A 34 12.81 -13.47 -13.18
N ASN A 35 13.53 -14.58 -13.33
CA ASN A 35 12.96 -15.93 -13.22
C ASN A 35 12.45 -16.22 -11.79
N SER A 36 13.09 -15.67 -10.77
CA SER A 36 12.63 -15.78 -9.41
C SER A 36 11.40 -14.87 -9.15
N PHE A 37 11.39 -13.67 -9.74
CA PHE A 37 10.31 -12.71 -9.57
C PHE A 37 8.99 -13.18 -10.23
N ALA A 38 9.07 -13.68 -11.45
CA ALA A 38 7.92 -14.21 -12.21
C ALA A 38 8.23 -15.60 -12.77
N PRO A 39 8.22 -16.66 -11.94
CA PRO A 39 8.70 -17.99 -12.32
C PRO A 39 7.87 -18.65 -13.43
N THR A 40 6.66 -18.17 -13.68
CA THR A 40 5.79 -18.67 -14.77
C THR A 40 5.93 -17.86 -16.06
N GLY A 41 6.79 -16.83 -16.08
CA GLY A 41 6.87 -15.86 -17.19
C GLY A 41 5.77 -14.81 -17.18
N THR A 42 4.79 -14.92 -16.27
CA THR A 42 3.73 -13.94 -16.03
C THR A 42 3.80 -13.50 -14.57
N LEU A 43 3.72 -12.20 -14.33
CA LEU A 43 3.68 -11.63 -12.97
C LEU A 43 2.26 -11.77 -12.40
N ARG A 44 2.06 -12.71 -11.50
CA ARG A 44 0.78 -12.95 -10.82
C ARG A 44 0.67 -12.03 -9.62
N VAL A 45 -0.25 -11.07 -9.68
CA VAL A 45 -0.39 -10.01 -8.67
C VAL A 45 -1.67 -10.20 -7.86
N GLY A 46 -1.52 -10.40 -6.56
CA GLY A 46 -2.65 -10.49 -5.64
C GLY A 46 -3.23 -9.11 -5.31
N ILE A 47 -4.50 -8.92 -5.61
CA ILE A 47 -5.25 -7.68 -5.36
C ILE A 47 -6.20 -7.89 -4.18
N ASN A 48 -6.02 -7.09 -3.14
CA ASN A 48 -6.86 -7.10 -1.95
C ASN A 48 -8.08 -6.19 -2.13
N LEU A 49 -9.22 -6.74 -2.50
CA LEU A 49 -10.49 -6.02 -2.60
C LEU A 49 -11.11 -5.68 -1.23
N GLY A 50 -10.60 -6.27 -0.14
CA GLY A 50 -11.02 -5.94 1.23
C GLY A 50 -10.61 -4.54 1.69
N ASN A 51 -9.80 -3.82 0.90
CA ASN A 51 -9.47 -2.42 1.13
C ASN A 51 -9.92 -1.57 -0.09
N PRO A 52 -11.18 -1.15 -0.13
CA PRO A 52 -11.75 -0.41 -1.26
C PRO A 52 -11.12 0.97 -1.49
N VAL A 53 -10.40 1.50 -0.51
CA VAL A 53 -9.61 2.75 -0.66
C VAL A 53 -8.51 2.60 -1.69
N LEU A 54 -7.87 1.42 -1.78
CA LEU A 54 -6.72 1.18 -2.64
C LEU A 54 -7.01 0.32 -3.87
N ALA A 55 -8.01 -0.58 -3.76
CA ALA A 55 -8.49 -1.42 -4.85
C ALA A 55 -9.97 -1.78 -4.62
N GLY A 56 -10.78 -1.63 -5.63
CA GLY A 56 -12.19 -1.99 -5.58
C GLY A 56 -12.74 -2.31 -6.96
N SER A 57 -13.91 -2.91 -7.00
CA SER A 57 -14.74 -2.97 -8.20
C SER A 57 -15.66 -1.75 -8.17
N ILE A 58 -15.51 -0.84 -9.11
CA ILE A 58 -16.29 0.41 -9.18
C ILE A 58 -17.64 0.17 -9.87
N ASP A 59 -17.72 -0.85 -10.70
CA ASP A 59 -18.91 -1.12 -11.51
C ASP A 59 -19.21 -2.62 -11.52
N LYS A 60 -20.47 -2.97 -11.26
CA LYS A 60 -20.95 -4.35 -11.37
C LYS A 60 -20.92 -4.86 -12.83
N SER A 61 -20.95 -3.95 -13.80
CA SER A 61 -20.84 -4.26 -15.23
C SER A 61 -19.40 -4.45 -15.71
N ASP A 62 -18.39 -3.95 -14.95
CA ASP A 62 -16.97 -4.14 -15.24
C ASP A 62 -16.32 -4.89 -14.06
N PRO A 63 -16.17 -6.22 -14.18
CA PRO A 63 -15.62 -7.04 -13.09
C PRO A 63 -14.12 -6.81 -12.86
N GLN A 64 -13.44 -6.02 -13.71
CA GLN A 64 -12.03 -5.73 -13.55
C GLN A 64 -11.79 -4.80 -12.34
N PRO A 65 -10.88 -5.15 -11.44
CA PRO A 65 -10.57 -4.30 -10.31
C PRO A 65 -9.93 -2.99 -10.80
N LYS A 66 -10.26 -1.89 -10.11
CA LYS A 66 -9.68 -0.55 -10.34
C LYS A 66 -9.08 -0.03 -9.04
N GLY A 67 -8.12 0.86 -9.14
CA GLY A 67 -7.49 1.48 -7.98
C GLY A 67 -5.99 1.66 -8.15
N ILE A 68 -5.39 2.33 -7.19
CA ILE A 68 -3.96 2.65 -7.22
C ILE A 68 -3.07 1.40 -7.28
N THR A 69 -3.45 0.31 -6.60
CA THR A 69 -2.67 -0.93 -6.61
C THR A 69 -2.63 -1.56 -8.00
N ILE A 70 -3.72 -1.45 -8.75
CA ILE A 70 -3.81 -1.94 -10.13
C ILE A 70 -2.94 -1.10 -11.06
N ASP A 71 -2.98 0.23 -10.90
CA ASP A 71 -2.14 1.13 -11.70
C ASP A 71 -0.65 0.85 -11.46
N ILE A 72 -0.23 0.68 -10.21
CA ILE A 72 1.15 0.33 -9.85
C ILE A 72 1.53 -1.05 -10.40
N ALA A 73 0.65 -2.06 -10.26
CA ALA A 73 0.91 -3.40 -10.78
C ALA A 73 1.16 -3.41 -12.29
N LYS A 74 0.34 -2.68 -13.05
CA LYS A 74 0.51 -2.53 -14.50
C LYS A 74 1.82 -1.83 -14.87
N GLU A 75 2.20 -0.78 -14.12
CA GLU A 75 3.45 -0.07 -14.37
C GLU A 75 4.67 -0.95 -14.03
N ILE A 76 4.62 -1.75 -12.96
CA ILE A 76 5.66 -2.76 -12.66
C ILE A 76 5.81 -3.75 -13.81
N GLY A 77 4.71 -4.32 -14.30
CA GLY A 77 4.76 -5.25 -15.44
C GLY A 77 5.34 -4.62 -16.69
N LYS A 78 4.98 -3.38 -16.98
CA LYS A 78 5.53 -2.63 -18.12
C LYS A 78 7.03 -2.42 -17.98
N GLN A 79 7.52 -1.98 -16.82
CA GLN A 79 8.96 -1.77 -16.59
C GLN A 79 9.73 -3.09 -16.56
N ALA A 80 9.16 -4.15 -15.99
CA ALA A 80 9.74 -5.49 -15.99
C ALA A 80 9.63 -6.21 -17.35
N LYS A 81 8.84 -5.69 -18.29
CA LYS A 81 8.50 -6.34 -19.58
C LYS A 81 7.84 -7.71 -19.39
N LEU A 82 7.00 -7.83 -18.38
CA LEU A 82 6.24 -9.03 -18.05
C LEU A 82 4.74 -8.82 -18.28
N PRO A 83 4.03 -9.83 -18.80
CA PRO A 83 2.60 -9.86 -18.72
C PRO A 83 2.17 -9.85 -17.24
N VAL A 84 1.06 -9.17 -16.92
CA VAL A 84 0.51 -9.08 -15.56
C VAL A 84 -0.83 -9.78 -15.51
N GLU A 85 -0.97 -10.70 -14.56
CA GLU A 85 -2.23 -11.33 -14.20
C GLU A 85 -2.68 -10.79 -12.84
N LEU A 86 -3.87 -10.20 -12.78
CA LEU A 86 -4.46 -9.66 -11.55
C LEU A 86 -5.40 -10.71 -10.94
N ILE A 87 -5.09 -11.17 -9.73
CA ILE A 87 -5.87 -12.18 -9.01
C ILE A 87 -6.48 -11.54 -7.77
N SER A 88 -7.81 -11.44 -7.72
CA SER A 88 -8.54 -10.73 -6.66
C SER A 88 -8.83 -11.62 -5.46
N TYR A 89 -8.66 -11.06 -4.25
CA TYR A 89 -8.95 -11.67 -2.97
C TYR A 89 -9.82 -10.74 -2.12
N GLN A 90 -10.70 -11.31 -1.29
CA GLN A 90 -11.66 -10.55 -0.50
C GLN A 90 -11.08 -9.97 0.81
N SER A 91 -9.83 -10.29 1.15
CA SER A 91 -9.16 -9.75 2.34
C SER A 91 -7.65 -9.76 2.19
N ALA A 92 -6.96 -8.90 2.98
CA ALA A 92 -5.51 -8.89 3.07
C ALA A 92 -4.95 -10.23 3.58
N GLY A 93 -5.62 -10.88 4.52
CA GLY A 93 -5.23 -12.19 5.03
C GLY A 93 -5.22 -13.25 3.92
N ALA A 94 -6.30 -13.32 3.11
CA ALA A 94 -6.37 -14.25 1.99
C ALA A 94 -5.27 -14.01 0.94
N THR A 95 -4.96 -12.73 0.67
CA THR A 95 -3.86 -12.36 -0.24
C THR A 95 -2.50 -12.83 0.29
N VAL A 96 -2.26 -12.68 1.60
CA VAL A 96 -1.03 -13.15 2.27
C VAL A 96 -0.91 -14.68 2.21
N GLU A 97 -1.98 -15.41 2.49
CA GLU A 97 -1.96 -16.88 2.41
C GLU A 97 -1.71 -17.39 0.98
N ALA A 98 -2.30 -16.73 -0.02
CA ALA A 98 -2.04 -17.06 -1.43
C ALA A 98 -0.57 -16.80 -1.83
N LEU A 99 0.06 -15.74 -1.31
CA LEU A 99 1.49 -15.46 -1.52
C LEU A 99 2.36 -16.56 -0.89
N LYS A 100 2.07 -16.93 0.36
CA LYS A 100 2.77 -18.00 1.08
C LYS A 100 2.64 -19.36 0.37
N ALA A 101 1.48 -19.61 -0.24
CA ALA A 101 1.22 -20.81 -1.03
C ALA A 101 1.81 -20.75 -2.46
N ASN A 102 2.58 -19.71 -2.82
CA ASN A 102 3.14 -19.47 -4.16
C ASN A 102 2.10 -19.44 -5.29
N GLN A 103 0.85 -19.11 -4.98
CA GLN A 103 -0.21 -18.94 -5.97
C GLN A 103 -0.07 -17.61 -6.72
N ILE A 104 0.57 -16.62 -6.09
CA ILE A 104 0.86 -15.29 -6.62
C ILE A 104 2.31 -14.90 -6.31
N ASP A 105 2.81 -13.89 -7.01
CA ASP A 105 4.22 -13.49 -6.97
C ASP A 105 4.45 -12.19 -6.22
N LEU A 106 3.44 -11.31 -6.20
CA LEU A 106 3.48 -9.98 -5.62
C LEU A 106 2.13 -9.62 -5.01
N ILE A 107 2.15 -8.92 -3.89
CA ILE A 107 0.96 -8.39 -3.22
C ILE A 107 1.12 -6.94 -2.80
N PHE A 108 -0.01 -6.27 -2.58
CA PHE A 108 -0.10 -4.94 -2.00
C PHE A 108 -0.76 -5.04 -0.63
N VAL A 109 0.03 -4.92 0.43
CA VAL A 109 -0.45 -5.04 1.82
C VAL A 109 0.30 -4.09 2.75
N ALA A 110 -0.28 -3.84 3.91
CA ALA A 110 0.39 -3.11 4.96
C ALA A 110 1.61 -3.86 5.48
N ILE A 111 2.69 -3.12 5.74
CA ILE A 111 3.84 -3.61 6.50
C ILE A 111 3.36 -3.99 7.90
N ASP A 112 3.64 -5.21 8.30
CA ASP A 112 3.29 -5.73 9.63
C ASP A 112 4.35 -6.74 10.06
N PRO A 113 4.79 -6.74 11.35
CA PRO A 113 5.85 -7.62 11.82
C PRO A 113 5.50 -9.12 11.73
N VAL A 114 4.22 -9.49 11.92
CA VAL A 114 3.78 -10.89 11.79
C VAL A 114 3.90 -11.35 10.35
N ARG A 115 3.43 -10.53 9.40
CA ARG A 115 3.56 -10.81 7.96
C ARG A 115 5.01 -10.81 7.49
N GLY A 116 5.86 -9.95 8.10
CA GLY A 116 7.29 -9.81 7.79
C GLY A 116 8.12 -11.07 8.09
N ALA A 117 7.57 -12.07 8.78
CA ALA A 117 8.20 -13.37 8.90
C ALA A 117 8.39 -14.04 7.53
N ASP A 118 7.37 -13.95 6.66
CA ASP A 118 7.29 -14.63 5.37
C ASP A 118 7.40 -13.69 4.15
N ILE A 119 7.30 -12.37 4.36
CA ILE A 119 7.21 -11.36 3.31
C ILE A 119 8.40 -10.41 3.39
N SER A 120 9.05 -10.18 2.23
CA SER A 120 9.99 -9.07 2.02
C SER A 120 9.23 -7.89 1.44
N TYR A 121 9.41 -6.70 2.05
CA TYR A 121 8.68 -5.49 1.69
C TYR A 121 9.56 -4.46 0.98
N THR A 122 8.96 -3.73 0.05
CA THR A 122 9.51 -2.44 -0.39
C THR A 122 9.30 -1.36 0.70
N PRO A 123 9.93 -0.19 0.59
CA PRO A 123 9.43 1.01 1.25
C PRO A 123 7.94 1.24 0.93
N PRO A 124 7.18 1.89 1.83
CA PRO A 124 5.76 2.12 1.59
C PRO A 124 5.54 3.09 0.42
N TYR A 125 4.43 2.87 -0.30
CA TYR A 125 4.02 3.77 -1.39
C TYR A 125 2.91 4.73 -0.98
N VAL A 126 2.05 4.32 -0.04
CA VAL A 126 0.92 5.09 0.50
C VAL A 126 0.78 4.83 2.00
N GLN A 127 0.36 5.87 2.72
CA GLN A 127 -0.04 5.80 4.12
C GLN A 127 -1.55 6.07 4.23
N ILE A 128 -2.23 5.21 4.98
CA ILE A 128 -3.63 5.39 5.43
C ILE A 128 -3.68 5.27 6.94
N GLU A 129 -4.83 5.56 7.54
CA GLU A 129 -4.99 5.60 8.99
C GLU A 129 -6.00 4.56 9.48
N GLY A 130 -5.73 3.97 10.63
CA GLY A 130 -6.69 3.19 11.40
C GLY A 130 -7.44 4.08 12.39
N ALA A 131 -8.77 4.00 12.39
CA ALA A 131 -9.64 4.77 13.28
C ALA A 131 -10.69 3.88 13.94
N TYR A 132 -11.27 4.39 15.04
CA TYR A 132 -12.44 3.79 15.67
C TYR A 132 -13.71 4.54 15.30
N MET A 133 -14.78 3.79 15.19
CA MET A 133 -16.13 4.28 14.97
C MET A 133 -17.04 3.75 16.09
N VAL A 134 -17.94 4.60 16.56
CA VAL A 134 -18.92 4.30 17.59
C VAL A 134 -20.29 4.84 17.20
N LYS A 135 -21.35 4.39 17.87
CA LYS A 135 -22.67 5.03 17.77
C LYS A 135 -22.59 6.48 18.25
N ALA A 136 -23.36 7.37 17.65
CA ALA A 136 -23.41 8.79 18.06
C ALA A 136 -23.73 8.97 19.55
N SER A 137 -24.56 8.08 20.12
CA SER A 137 -24.92 8.04 21.55
C SER A 137 -23.85 7.45 22.47
N SER A 138 -22.75 6.92 21.95
CA SER A 138 -21.68 6.33 22.75
C SER A 138 -21.07 7.36 23.70
N PRO A 139 -20.78 7.00 24.97
CA PRO A 139 -20.08 7.89 25.91
C PRO A 139 -18.61 8.12 25.55
N LEU A 140 -18.00 7.21 24.76
CA LEU A 140 -16.58 7.29 24.40
C LEU A 140 -16.28 8.56 23.60
N LYS A 141 -15.23 9.30 23.97
CA LYS A 141 -14.86 10.59 23.37
C LYS A 141 -13.54 10.54 22.61
N ASN A 142 -12.63 9.65 23.01
CA ASN A 142 -11.28 9.56 22.46
C ASN A 142 -10.81 8.11 22.42
N ASN A 143 -9.65 7.86 21.80
CA ASN A 143 -9.10 6.52 21.56
C ASN A 143 -8.61 5.85 22.84
N GLU A 144 -8.20 6.62 23.85
CA GLU A 144 -7.68 6.12 25.14
C GLU A 144 -8.76 5.42 25.96
N GLU A 145 -10.03 5.74 25.71
CA GLU A 145 -11.18 5.14 26.40
C GLU A 145 -11.61 3.80 25.78
N VAL A 146 -10.99 3.38 24.67
CA VAL A 146 -11.40 2.17 23.92
C VAL A 146 -10.94 0.88 24.61
N ASP A 147 -9.70 0.84 25.13
CA ASP A 147 -9.13 -0.37 25.73
C ASP A 147 -9.54 -0.53 27.20
N VAL A 148 -10.83 -0.74 27.43
CA VAL A 148 -11.42 -0.91 28.76
C VAL A 148 -12.23 -2.20 28.81
N VAL A 149 -12.22 -2.88 29.96
CA VAL A 149 -13.01 -4.09 30.21
C VAL A 149 -14.50 -3.82 29.93
N GLY A 150 -15.12 -4.69 29.16
CA GLY A 150 -16.52 -4.55 28.73
C GLY A 150 -16.68 -3.90 27.35
N ASN A 151 -15.64 -3.28 26.80
CA ASN A 151 -15.66 -2.88 25.40
C ASN A 151 -15.35 -4.06 24.46
N GLU A 152 -16.06 -4.07 23.33
CA GLU A 152 -15.94 -5.07 22.29
C GLU A 152 -15.71 -4.38 20.95
N ILE A 153 -14.53 -4.61 20.36
CA ILE A 153 -14.06 -3.94 19.13
C ILE A 153 -14.21 -4.90 17.95
N VAL A 154 -15.04 -4.56 16.98
CA VAL A 154 -15.19 -5.33 15.73
C VAL A 154 -14.06 -4.95 14.78
N VAL A 155 -13.30 -5.96 14.33
CA VAL A 155 -12.17 -5.81 13.39
C VAL A 155 -12.33 -6.75 12.19
N GLY A 156 -11.84 -6.37 11.03
CA GLY A 156 -11.80 -7.25 9.86
C GLY A 156 -10.69 -8.29 9.99
N LYS A 157 -11.03 -9.58 10.01
CA LYS A 157 -10.08 -10.69 10.19
C LYS A 157 -8.89 -10.59 9.24
N GLY A 158 -7.68 -10.64 9.80
CA GLY A 158 -6.44 -10.61 9.07
C GLY A 158 -6.09 -9.25 8.42
N SER A 159 -6.81 -8.18 8.74
CA SER A 159 -6.46 -6.82 8.34
C SER A 159 -5.23 -6.31 9.10
N ALA A 160 -4.63 -5.21 8.62
CA ALA A 160 -3.50 -4.58 9.32
C ALA A 160 -3.89 -4.13 10.73
N TYR A 161 -5.08 -3.57 10.88
CA TYR A 161 -5.57 -3.10 12.18
C TYR A 161 -6.02 -4.24 13.10
N ASP A 162 -6.50 -5.40 12.58
CA ASP A 162 -6.70 -6.59 13.40
C ASP A 162 -5.37 -7.08 13.99
N LEU A 163 -4.34 -7.21 13.16
CA LEU A 163 -3.01 -7.63 13.63
C LEU A 163 -2.41 -6.65 14.64
N TYR A 164 -2.54 -5.34 14.38
CA TYR A 164 -2.09 -4.30 15.29
C TYR A 164 -2.84 -4.37 16.63
N LEU A 165 -4.16 -4.31 16.61
CA LEU A 165 -4.99 -4.30 17.83
C LEU A 165 -4.86 -5.61 18.62
N THR A 166 -4.62 -6.75 17.95
CA THR A 166 -4.32 -8.03 18.65
C THR A 166 -3.08 -7.93 19.52
N ARG A 167 -2.10 -7.09 19.17
CA ARG A 167 -0.90 -6.87 19.99
C ARG A 167 -1.06 -5.78 21.04
N GLU A 168 -1.84 -4.74 20.73
CA GLU A 168 -1.91 -3.53 21.55
C GLU A 168 -3.03 -3.57 22.60
N ILE A 169 -4.21 -4.10 22.26
CA ILE A 169 -5.36 -4.18 23.16
C ILE A 169 -5.10 -5.17 24.29
N LYS A 170 -5.37 -4.75 25.52
CA LYS A 170 -5.12 -5.52 26.75
C LYS A 170 -6.39 -5.87 27.51
N ASN A 171 -7.42 -5.00 27.49
CA ASN A 171 -8.59 -5.07 28.33
C ASN A 171 -9.88 -5.30 27.54
N ALA A 172 -10.03 -4.63 26.39
CA ALA A 172 -11.18 -4.80 25.52
C ALA A 172 -11.13 -6.13 24.74
N ALA A 173 -12.28 -6.64 24.34
CA ALA A 173 -12.38 -7.84 23.50
C ALA A 173 -12.30 -7.48 22.00
N LEU A 174 -11.63 -8.31 21.21
CA LEU A 174 -11.62 -8.20 19.75
C LEU A 174 -12.58 -9.21 19.12
N LEU A 175 -13.56 -8.70 18.40
CA LEU A 175 -14.54 -9.50 17.64
C LEU A 175 -14.23 -9.41 16.14
N ARG A 176 -14.00 -10.54 15.49
CA ARG A 176 -13.58 -10.57 14.10
C ARG A 176 -14.76 -10.73 13.15
N ALA A 177 -14.95 -9.74 12.28
CA ALA A 177 -15.78 -9.82 11.08
C ALA A 177 -15.05 -10.64 9.99
N ALA A 178 -15.77 -11.15 9.02
CA ALA A 178 -15.20 -11.98 7.95
C ALA A 178 -14.09 -11.24 7.16
N ASN A 179 -14.25 -9.95 6.93
CA ASN A 179 -13.31 -9.07 6.25
C ASN A 179 -13.54 -7.61 6.68
N SER A 180 -12.77 -6.67 6.14
CA SER A 180 -12.91 -5.25 6.50
C SER A 180 -14.22 -4.64 6.04
N GLN A 181 -14.81 -5.11 4.95
CA GLN A 181 -16.07 -4.57 4.39
C GLN A 181 -17.28 -4.92 5.26
N SER A 182 -17.23 -6.04 5.99
CA SER A 182 -18.33 -6.47 6.87
C SER A 182 -18.27 -5.92 8.31
N VAL A 183 -17.21 -5.16 8.64
CA VAL A 183 -17.00 -4.66 10.02
C VAL A 183 -18.15 -3.78 10.50
N VAL A 184 -18.54 -2.79 9.71
CA VAL A 184 -19.58 -1.83 10.11
C VAL A 184 -20.97 -2.47 10.09
N ASP A 185 -21.24 -3.36 9.13
CA ASP A 185 -22.49 -4.11 9.08
C ASP A 185 -22.64 -5.04 10.29
N ASP A 186 -21.58 -5.79 10.66
CA ASP A 186 -21.55 -6.60 11.88
C ASP A 186 -21.79 -5.77 13.14
N PHE A 187 -21.10 -4.61 13.25
CA PHE A 187 -21.26 -3.65 14.35
C PHE A 187 -22.70 -3.11 14.43
N MET A 188 -23.30 -2.75 13.30
CA MET A 188 -24.69 -2.28 13.24
C MET A 188 -25.70 -3.37 13.62
N ASN A 189 -25.38 -4.62 13.34
CA ASN A 189 -26.16 -5.81 13.74
C ASN A 189 -25.95 -6.20 15.21
N GLY A 190 -25.26 -5.38 16.01
CA GLY A 190 -25.09 -5.59 17.45
C GLY A 190 -23.88 -6.42 17.86
N LYS A 191 -22.96 -6.71 16.93
CA LYS A 191 -21.69 -7.34 17.26
C LYS A 191 -20.72 -6.27 17.77
N GLY A 192 -20.53 -6.26 19.08
CA GLY A 192 -19.67 -5.27 19.75
C GLY A 192 -20.26 -3.85 19.86
N ASN A 193 -19.50 -2.96 20.50
CA ASN A 193 -19.88 -1.57 20.74
C ASN A 193 -18.92 -0.55 20.09
N ILE A 194 -17.86 -1.02 19.45
CA ILE A 194 -16.87 -0.22 18.72
C ILE A 194 -16.55 -0.94 17.40
N ALA A 195 -16.46 -0.20 16.31
CA ALA A 195 -15.91 -0.71 15.04
C ALA A 195 -14.52 -0.10 14.83
N ALA A 196 -13.54 -0.90 14.36
CA ALA A 196 -12.23 -0.42 13.97
C ALA A 196 -11.97 -0.71 12.48
N GLY A 197 -11.38 0.23 11.76
CA GLY A 197 -11.16 0.07 10.33
C GLY A 197 -10.24 1.14 9.74
N VAL A 198 -10.06 1.07 8.43
CA VAL A 198 -9.43 2.16 7.68
C VAL A 198 -10.35 3.38 7.74
N LYS A 199 -9.79 4.53 8.14
CA LYS A 199 -10.54 5.76 8.41
C LYS A 199 -11.46 6.16 7.25
N GLN A 200 -10.93 6.18 6.04
CA GLN A 200 -11.69 6.56 4.84
C GLN A 200 -12.86 5.62 4.55
N GLN A 201 -12.68 4.32 4.80
CA GLN A 201 -13.76 3.34 4.68
C GLN A 201 -14.83 3.58 5.75
N LEU A 202 -14.42 3.78 7.00
CA LEU A 202 -15.36 4.10 8.08
C LEU A 202 -16.13 5.40 7.81
N GLU A 203 -15.48 6.43 7.26
CA GLU A 203 -16.13 7.69 6.85
C GLU A 203 -17.16 7.46 5.75
N ALA A 204 -16.86 6.60 4.77
CA ALA A 204 -17.81 6.22 3.73
C ALA A 204 -18.99 5.42 4.29
N ASP A 205 -18.73 4.48 5.21
CA ASP A 205 -19.76 3.68 5.87
C ASP A 205 -20.63 4.55 6.79
N ALA A 206 -20.06 5.56 7.46
CA ALA A 206 -20.83 6.52 8.29
C ALA A 206 -21.87 7.30 7.48
N LYS A 207 -21.65 7.50 6.19
CA LYS A 207 -22.65 8.12 5.29
C LYS A 207 -23.84 7.21 4.99
N ARG A 208 -23.70 5.90 5.16
CA ARG A 208 -24.77 4.90 4.97
C ARG A 208 -25.67 4.78 6.20
N TYR A 209 -25.19 5.20 7.37
CA TYR A 209 -25.84 5.05 8.67
C TYR A 209 -25.90 6.37 9.43
N ASN A 210 -27.11 6.85 9.76
CA ASN A 210 -27.33 8.20 10.30
C ASN A 210 -26.90 8.44 11.78
N ASN A 211 -26.39 7.41 12.46
CA ASN A 211 -26.13 7.48 13.90
C ASN A 211 -24.74 7.01 14.29
N LEU A 212 -23.78 7.17 13.39
CA LEU A 212 -22.37 6.79 13.60
C LEU A 212 -21.48 8.03 13.65
N ARG A 213 -20.38 7.93 14.37
CA ARG A 213 -19.29 8.90 14.36
C ARG A 213 -17.96 8.21 14.57
N LEU A 214 -16.90 8.77 14.00
CA LEU A 214 -15.54 8.36 14.33
C LEU A 214 -15.10 9.01 15.65
N LEU A 215 -14.23 8.30 16.39
CA LEU A 215 -13.45 8.93 17.43
C LEU A 215 -12.36 9.83 16.79
N PRO A 216 -11.96 10.92 17.45
CA PRO A 216 -10.98 11.84 16.89
C PRO A 216 -9.60 11.19 16.74
N GLY A 217 -8.86 11.64 15.73
CA GLY A 217 -7.50 11.16 15.47
C GLY A 217 -7.43 9.79 14.79
N ARG A 218 -6.43 9.03 15.17
CA ARG A 218 -6.14 7.67 14.67
C ARG A 218 -5.50 6.84 15.78
N PHE A 219 -5.65 5.53 15.74
CA PHE A 219 -4.91 4.64 16.64
C PHE A 219 -3.64 4.06 15.98
N MET A 220 -3.54 4.08 14.64
CA MET A 220 -2.34 3.64 13.92
C MET A 220 -2.20 4.32 12.57
N VAL A 221 -0.95 4.38 12.08
CA VAL A 221 -0.63 4.64 10.67
C VAL A 221 -0.42 3.30 9.99
N ILE A 222 -1.02 3.12 8.82
CA ILE A 222 -0.94 1.90 8.02
C ILE A 222 -0.07 2.19 6.80
N ASN A 223 1.15 1.69 6.80
CA ASN A 223 2.11 1.80 5.71
C ASN A 223 1.85 0.72 4.67
N GLN A 224 1.32 1.09 3.51
CA GLN A 224 1.05 0.16 2.41
C GLN A 224 2.28 0.00 1.53
N ALA A 225 2.72 -1.24 1.32
CA ALA A 225 3.91 -1.58 0.57
C ALA A 225 3.65 -2.74 -0.41
N ILE A 226 4.61 -2.98 -1.29
CA ILE A 226 4.66 -4.19 -2.09
C ILE A 226 5.33 -5.28 -1.25
N GLY A 227 4.75 -6.47 -1.26
CA GLY A 227 5.31 -7.66 -0.64
C GLY A 227 5.57 -8.77 -1.64
N ILE A 228 6.70 -9.45 -1.48
CA ILE A 228 7.07 -10.66 -2.23
C ILE A 228 7.47 -11.78 -1.26
N PRO A 229 7.40 -13.07 -1.67
CA PRO A 229 7.78 -14.18 -0.79
C PRO A 229 9.24 -14.05 -0.35
N LYS A 230 9.49 -14.04 0.96
CA LYS A 230 10.84 -13.87 1.54
C LYS A 230 11.75 -15.08 1.25
N ALA A 231 11.17 -16.26 1.09
CA ALA A 231 11.91 -17.49 0.85
C ALA A 231 12.35 -17.66 -0.62
N ARG A 232 11.98 -16.77 -1.55
CA ARG A 232 12.38 -16.89 -2.95
C ARG A 232 13.87 -16.60 -3.15
N PRO A 233 14.54 -17.31 -4.08
CA PRO A 233 15.88 -16.91 -4.53
C PRO A 233 15.90 -15.44 -4.96
N GLU A 234 17.05 -14.79 -4.88
CA GLU A 234 17.26 -13.41 -5.32
C GLU A 234 16.28 -12.37 -4.68
N VAL A 235 15.63 -12.71 -3.56
CA VAL A 235 14.62 -11.85 -2.91
C VAL A 235 15.17 -10.44 -2.60
N ALA A 236 16.42 -10.33 -2.18
CA ALA A 236 17.04 -9.03 -1.89
C ALA A 236 17.16 -8.16 -3.14
N LYS A 237 17.56 -8.74 -4.27
CA LYS A 237 17.66 -8.03 -5.56
C LYS A 237 16.28 -7.65 -6.09
N THR A 238 15.30 -8.57 -5.99
CA THR A 238 13.91 -8.31 -6.40
C THR A 238 13.30 -7.19 -5.56
N THR A 239 13.53 -7.21 -4.24
CA THR A 239 13.05 -6.15 -3.34
C THR A 239 13.70 -4.80 -3.68
N ALA A 240 15.00 -4.78 -3.94
CA ALA A 240 15.72 -3.57 -4.34
C ALA A 240 15.20 -3.02 -5.69
N TYR A 241 14.98 -3.88 -6.67
CA TYR A 241 14.40 -3.53 -7.96
C TYR A 241 13.01 -2.89 -7.81
N LEU A 242 12.10 -3.52 -7.08
CA LEU A 242 10.76 -3.00 -6.80
C LEU A 242 10.81 -1.69 -5.99
N SER A 243 11.75 -1.58 -5.05
CA SER A 243 11.96 -0.34 -4.28
C SER A 243 12.38 0.82 -5.16
N GLY A 244 13.23 0.55 -6.17
CA GLY A 244 13.61 1.54 -7.19
C GLY A 244 12.40 2.02 -8.00
N ILE A 245 11.54 1.08 -8.44
CA ILE A 245 10.29 1.42 -9.14
C ILE A 245 9.39 2.29 -8.24
N ILE A 246 9.18 1.92 -6.98
CA ILE A 246 8.34 2.71 -6.06
C ILE A 246 8.92 4.11 -5.84
N ALA A 247 10.24 4.25 -5.70
CA ALA A 247 10.88 5.56 -5.58
C ALA A 247 10.65 6.43 -6.82
N GLU A 248 10.77 5.86 -8.01
CA GLU A 248 10.47 6.53 -9.28
C GLU A 248 9.00 6.95 -9.37
N LEU A 249 8.07 6.04 -9.06
CA LEU A 249 6.63 6.34 -9.10
C LEU A 249 6.22 7.41 -8.08
N LYS A 250 6.92 7.49 -6.94
CA LYS A 250 6.74 8.59 -5.98
C LYS A 250 7.27 9.91 -6.53
N SER A 251 8.53 9.93 -6.97
CA SER A 251 9.22 11.16 -7.42
C SER A 251 8.63 11.75 -8.70
N SER A 252 8.13 10.91 -9.62
CA SER A 252 7.43 11.35 -10.84
C SER A 252 6.02 11.90 -10.58
N GLY A 253 5.49 11.75 -9.36
CA GLY A 253 4.12 12.10 -9.03
C GLY A 253 3.07 11.11 -9.52
N PHE A 254 3.47 9.96 -10.08
CA PHE A 254 2.54 8.93 -10.57
C PHE A 254 1.56 8.49 -9.48
N ILE A 255 2.06 8.21 -8.26
CA ILE A 255 1.23 7.76 -7.13
C ILE A 255 0.21 8.83 -6.74
N ALA A 256 0.64 10.10 -6.61
CA ALA A 256 -0.25 11.21 -6.29
C ALA A 256 -1.35 11.40 -7.36
N GLN A 257 -0.99 11.29 -8.65
CA GLN A 257 -1.94 11.37 -9.75
C GLN A 257 -2.91 10.18 -9.77
N ALA A 258 -2.42 8.96 -9.48
CA ALA A 258 -3.26 7.78 -9.36
C ALA A 258 -4.28 7.93 -8.21
N MET A 259 -3.85 8.41 -7.05
CA MET A 259 -4.75 8.72 -5.93
C MET A 259 -5.86 9.71 -6.37
N LYS A 260 -5.49 10.77 -7.07
CA LYS A 260 -6.45 11.75 -7.59
C LYS A 260 -7.44 11.13 -8.60
N ARG A 261 -6.95 10.31 -9.55
CA ARG A 261 -7.81 9.61 -10.54
C ARG A 261 -8.84 8.71 -9.89
N HIS A 262 -8.46 8.06 -8.79
CA HIS A 262 -9.33 7.13 -8.07
C HIS A 262 -10.10 7.77 -6.90
N GLY A 263 -10.06 9.11 -6.76
CA GLY A 263 -10.80 9.83 -5.72
C GLY A 263 -10.37 9.44 -4.30
N ILE A 264 -9.11 9.08 -4.09
CA ILE A 264 -8.59 8.67 -2.78
C ILE A 264 -8.27 9.93 -1.97
N GLU A 265 -9.12 10.23 -1.01
CA GLU A 265 -8.96 11.34 -0.08
C GLU A 265 -8.43 10.86 1.28
N GLY A 266 -7.74 11.74 2.03
CA GLY A 266 -7.24 11.45 3.38
C GLY A 266 -6.08 10.47 3.46
N ALA A 267 -5.70 9.81 2.37
CA ALA A 267 -4.45 9.05 2.27
C ALA A 267 -3.29 9.97 1.85
N LYS A 268 -2.07 9.54 2.12
CA LYS A 268 -0.85 10.30 1.77
C LYS A 268 0.10 9.41 0.97
N VAL A 269 0.80 10.00 0.00
CA VAL A 269 1.99 9.36 -0.57
C VAL A 269 2.99 9.19 0.57
N ALA A 270 3.54 7.99 0.73
CA ALA A 270 4.53 7.75 1.78
C ALA A 270 5.85 8.48 1.46
N GLU A 271 6.53 8.94 2.48
CA GLU A 271 7.85 9.57 2.37
C GLU A 271 8.94 8.57 1.94
#